data_4f2a9f66f187fe60a91443147bcf8d6d
#
_entry.id   4f2a9f66f187fe60a91443147bcf8d6d
#
_cell.length_a   1.000
_cell.length_b   1.000
_cell.length_c   1.000
_cell.angle_alpha   90.00
_cell.angle_beta   90.00
_cell.angle_gamma   90.00
#
_symmetry.space_group_name_H-M   'P 1'
#
loop_
_entity.id
_entity.type
_entity.pdbx_description
1 polymer ?
#
loop_
_entity_poly.entity_id
_entity_poly.type
_entity_poly.pdbx_seq_one_letter_code
_entity_poly.pdbx_strand_id
1 'polypeptide(L)'
;MRYLLILFLFVICTLPARAAKQPNIILILADDLGYGDLGCFGQQKLKTPRLDAMAKAGMKFTQFYAGCTVCAPSRSVLMTGRHMGRTVVRGNSVEPIIIRPGQSTLASVLKSAGYQTACIGKWGVGTPDNFTNPNDVGFDHFFGYINMWHAHNFYPEFLIRNGRVVKLKNEVAQKWKAFQDPAQPRAGRGVAVKRLEYAPDLFIEDSLAFIRKNQKHPFFLYFAMNVPHANNEGGNKGMEVPDLGEFARKDWPEPEKGFGAMIGNIDRDTGRILDLLKELKIAENTLVIFTSDNGPHQEGGHKADYFDSNGPYRGIKRDLTEGGIRVPTIAWWPGTIQGGGSDDAHWYFGDFMASASELAGAKAPAGIDSESFVDVLHGKEKVRKNPLYWEFYEKGSAQAVRFGKWKAIRQPMFTGKVQLYDLSSDPAEARDQAGEKPQLVKQAVSLMEKMHTPDPNWKVRGKRKK
;
A
#
# COMPACT_ATOMS: atom_id res chain seq x y z
N MET A 1 -36.72 5.43 -74.19
CA MET A 1 -36.77 5.52 -72.74
C MET A 1 -35.40 5.18 -72.23
N ARG A 2 -34.61 6.19 -71.80
CA ARG A 2 -33.27 6.01 -71.17
C ARG A 2 -33.41 6.11 -69.66
N TYR A 3 -33.14 5.01 -68.96
CA TYR A 3 -33.15 5.00 -67.50
C TYR A 3 -31.79 5.52 -66.98
N LEU A 4 -31.83 6.64 -66.24
CA LEU A 4 -30.68 7.22 -65.56
C LEU A 4 -30.53 6.56 -64.17
N LEU A 5 -29.51 5.74 -63.99
CA LEU A 5 -29.19 5.14 -62.68
C LEU A 5 -28.39 6.15 -61.87
N ILE A 6 -28.99 6.70 -60.83
CA ILE A 6 -28.29 7.58 -59.86
C ILE A 6 -27.69 6.70 -58.79
N LEU A 7 -26.35 6.59 -58.79
CA LEU A 7 -25.56 5.89 -57.77
C LEU A 7 -25.38 6.83 -56.56
N PHE A 8 -26.06 6.52 -55.43
CA PHE A 8 -25.82 7.21 -54.18
C PHE A 8 -24.54 6.64 -53.52
N LEU A 9 -23.47 7.42 -53.57
CA LEU A 9 -22.24 7.12 -52.82
C LEU A 9 -22.45 7.47 -51.34
N PHE A 10 -22.66 6.48 -50.46
CA PHE A 10 -22.61 6.65 -49.03
C PHE A 10 -21.15 6.82 -48.59
N VAL A 11 -20.71 8.05 -48.31
CA VAL A 11 -19.45 8.32 -47.63
C VAL A 11 -19.65 7.98 -46.15
N ILE A 12 -19.21 6.80 -45.74
CA ILE A 12 -19.10 6.44 -44.32
C ILE A 12 -17.93 7.25 -43.74
N CYS A 13 -18.28 8.36 -43.09
CA CYS A 13 -17.33 9.12 -42.26
C CYS A 13 -17.01 8.27 -41.04
N THR A 14 -15.96 7.46 -41.09
CA THR A 14 -15.40 6.84 -39.90
C THR A 14 -14.74 7.94 -39.05
N LEU A 15 -15.45 8.45 -38.04
CA LEU A 15 -14.84 9.25 -37.01
C LEU A 15 -13.71 8.41 -36.38
N PRO A 16 -12.47 8.91 -36.30
CA PRO A 16 -11.43 8.19 -35.61
C PRO A 16 -11.89 7.95 -34.18
N ALA A 17 -11.94 6.68 -33.78
CA ALA A 17 -12.20 6.33 -32.39
C ALA A 17 -11.19 7.12 -31.54
N ARG A 18 -11.70 8.09 -30.76
CA ARG A 18 -10.86 8.89 -29.85
C ARG A 18 -10.22 7.89 -28.90
N ALA A 19 -8.91 7.66 -29.04
CA ALA A 19 -8.17 6.80 -28.12
C ALA A 19 -8.58 7.17 -26.71
N ALA A 20 -9.02 6.21 -25.91
CA ALA A 20 -9.44 6.46 -24.53
C ALA A 20 -8.30 7.20 -23.81
N LYS A 21 -8.61 8.35 -23.24
CA LYS A 21 -7.60 9.17 -22.58
C LYS A 21 -7.08 8.39 -21.38
N GLN A 22 -5.78 8.14 -21.33
CA GLN A 22 -5.14 7.49 -20.19
C GLN A 22 -5.51 8.22 -18.89
N PRO A 23 -6.09 7.54 -17.86
CA PRO A 23 -6.44 8.20 -16.62
C PRO A 23 -5.19 8.54 -15.80
N ASN A 24 -5.22 9.60 -15.03
CA ASN A 24 -4.27 9.77 -13.94
C ASN A 24 -4.50 8.68 -12.91
N ILE A 25 -3.44 8.24 -12.23
CA ILE A 25 -3.50 7.22 -11.19
C ILE A 25 -2.88 7.79 -9.92
N ILE A 26 -3.63 7.82 -8.84
CA ILE A 26 -3.14 8.19 -7.51
C ILE A 26 -3.34 7.00 -6.58
N LEU A 27 -2.25 6.50 -6.02
CA LEU A 27 -2.25 5.48 -4.99
C LEU A 27 -1.83 6.11 -3.66
N ILE A 28 -2.78 6.24 -2.75
CA ILE A 28 -2.56 6.71 -1.38
C ILE A 28 -2.39 5.49 -0.49
N LEU A 29 -1.20 5.34 0.08
CA LEU A 29 -0.84 4.20 0.91
C LEU A 29 -0.57 4.67 2.34
N ALA A 30 -1.43 4.28 3.29
CA ALA A 30 -1.17 4.43 4.72
C ALA A 30 -0.15 3.38 5.20
N ASP A 31 0.51 3.64 6.33
CA ASP A 31 1.53 2.79 6.93
C ASP A 31 1.00 2.20 8.24
N ASP A 32 0.74 0.90 8.28
CA ASP A 32 0.20 0.19 9.44
C ASP A 32 -1.26 0.54 9.81
N LEU A 33 -2.09 0.98 8.87
CA LEU A 33 -3.51 1.25 9.11
C LEU A 33 -4.32 -0.04 9.09
N GLY A 34 -5.11 -0.27 10.14
CA GLY A 34 -5.96 -1.45 10.26
C GLY A 34 -7.24 -1.39 9.42
N TYR A 35 -7.82 -2.57 9.14
CA TYR A 35 -9.09 -2.68 8.43
C TYR A 35 -10.23 -1.94 9.15
N GLY A 36 -10.24 -1.99 10.49
CA GLY A 36 -11.25 -1.38 11.34
C GLY A 36 -11.03 0.10 11.67
N ASP A 37 -10.00 0.76 11.14
CA ASP A 37 -9.67 2.14 11.51
C ASP A 37 -10.49 3.20 10.78
N LEU A 38 -11.26 2.84 9.74
CA LEU A 38 -12.05 3.78 8.95
C LEU A 38 -13.56 3.63 9.22
N GLY A 39 -14.30 4.74 9.26
CA GLY A 39 -15.76 4.74 9.49
C GLY A 39 -16.51 3.86 8.50
N CYS A 40 -16.19 3.94 7.21
CA CYS A 40 -16.82 3.11 6.16
C CYS A 40 -16.46 1.61 6.24
N PHE A 41 -15.52 1.21 7.09
CA PHE A 41 -15.16 -0.18 7.41
C PHE A 41 -15.56 -0.58 8.84
N GLY A 42 -16.32 0.26 9.57
CA GLY A 42 -16.93 -0.11 10.84
C GLY A 42 -16.39 0.60 12.08
N GLN A 43 -15.42 1.52 11.94
CA GLN A 43 -14.88 2.29 13.06
C GLN A 43 -15.96 3.13 13.75
N GLN A 44 -16.03 3.05 15.10
CA GLN A 44 -17.04 3.75 15.90
C GLN A 44 -16.47 4.92 16.72
N LYS A 45 -15.21 4.84 17.14
CA LYS A 45 -14.56 5.84 18.02
C LYS A 45 -13.88 6.97 17.24
N LEU A 46 -13.32 6.64 16.06
CA LEU A 46 -12.65 7.57 15.17
C LEU A 46 -13.58 7.97 14.02
N LYS A 47 -13.43 9.19 13.53
CA LYS A 47 -14.22 9.70 12.39
C LYS A 47 -13.31 9.94 11.20
N THR A 48 -13.72 9.42 10.04
CA THR A 48 -13.00 9.59 8.77
C THR A 48 -13.93 10.11 7.67
N PRO A 49 -14.54 11.32 7.86
CA PRO A 49 -15.63 11.78 7.00
C PRO A 49 -15.22 11.95 5.53
N ARG A 50 -13.96 12.25 5.24
CA ARG A 50 -13.46 12.41 3.87
C ARG A 50 -13.28 11.07 3.17
N LEU A 51 -12.72 10.08 3.86
CA LEU A 51 -12.60 8.70 3.38
C LEU A 51 -13.96 8.02 3.27
N ASP A 52 -14.88 8.28 4.22
CA ASP A 52 -16.25 7.78 4.17
C ASP A 52 -17.01 8.36 2.97
N ALA A 53 -16.83 9.65 2.69
CA ALA A 53 -17.39 10.29 1.49
C ALA A 53 -16.75 9.75 0.20
N MET A 54 -15.43 9.47 0.21
CA MET A 54 -14.73 8.81 -0.90
C MET A 54 -15.33 7.43 -1.18
N ALA A 55 -15.54 6.62 -0.16
CA ALA A 55 -16.16 5.30 -0.27
C ALA A 55 -17.60 5.37 -0.78
N LYS A 56 -18.39 6.34 -0.30
CA LYS A 56 -19.77 6.57 -0.74
C LYS A 56 -19.84 7.01 -2.20
N ALA A 57 -18.90 7.81 -2.67
CA ALA A 57 -18.83 8.28 -4.07
C ALA A 57 -18.06 7.33 -5.00
N GLY A 58 -17.39 6.35 -4.46
CA GLY A 58 -16.61 5.32 -5.13
C GLY A 58 -17.08 3.92 -4.78
N MET A 59 -16.13 2.99 -4.62
CA MET A 59 -16.40 1.61 -4.21
C MET A 59 -15.42 1.13 -3.15
N LYS A 60 -15.85 0.19 -2.31
CA LYS A 60 -15.02 -0.51 -1.34
C LYS A 60 -14.63 -1.88 -1.86
N PHE A 61 -13.37 -2.27 -1.67
CA PHE A 61 -12.94 -3.64 -1.81
C PHE A 61 -12.95 -4.28 -0.41
N THR A 62 -13.86 -5.21 -0.19
CA THR A 62 -14.03 -5.82 1.14
C THR A 62 -13.01 -6.91 1.43
N GLN A 63 -12.36 -7.46 0.41
CA GLN A 63 -11.34 -8.52 0.50
C GLN A 63 -10.06 -8.14 -0.27
N PHE A 64 -9.49 -6.98 0.07
CA PHE A 64 -8.21 -6.56 -0.49
C PHE A 64 -7.06 -6.89 0.47
N TYR A 65 -5.96 -7.40 -0.09
CA TYR A 65 -4.84 -7.89 0.71
C TYR A 65 -3.55 -7.14 0.43
N ALA A 66 -2.85 -6.79 1.49
CA ALA A 66 -1.48 -6.32 1.45
C ALA A 66 -0.53 -7.39 0.87
N GLY A 67 0.60 -6.97 0.34
CA GLY A 67 1.60 -7.87 -0.20
C GLY A 67 2.29 -8.72 0.86
N CYS A 68 2.40 -8.21 2.09
CA CYS A 68 2.94 -8.89 3.25
C CYS A 68 2.33 -8.29 4.53
N THR A 69 2.65 -8.87 5.69
CA THR A 69 2.21 -8.38 7.00
C THR A 69 3.16 -7.36 7.63
N VAL A 70 4.15 -6.86 6.88
CA VAL A 70 5.04 -5.74 7.27
C VAL A 70 5.42 -4.92 6.04
N CYS A 71 5.82 -3.67 6.27
CA CYS A 71 5.92 -2.61 5.25
C CYS A 71 6.84 -2.90 4.06
N ALA A 72 8.16 -3.15 4.25
CA ALA A 72 9.10 -3.23 3.13
C ALA A 72 8.75 -4.37 2.13
N PRO A 73 8.51 -5.61 2.54
CA PRO A 73 8.15 -6.66 1.60
C PRO A 73 6.77 -6.45 0.96
N SER A 74 5.81 -5.86 1.67
CA SER A 74 4.51 -5.52 1.10
C SER A 74 4.65 -4.49 -0.04
N ARG A 75 5.46 -3.45 0.15
CA ARG A 75 5.78 -2.44 -0.87
C ARG A 75 6.56 -3.03 -2.04
N SER A 76 7.41 -4.06 -1.81
CA SER A 76 8.08 -4.79 -2.87
C SER A 76 7.10 -5.58 -3.75
N VAL A 77 6.10 -6.24 -3.15
CA VAL A 77 5.02 -6.92 -3.90
C VAL A 77 4.24 -5.92 -4.76
N LEU A 78 3.85 -4.76 -4.18
CA LEU A 78 3.18 -3.67 -4.87
C LEU A 78 3.94 -3.20 -6.10
N MET A 79 5.24 -2.93 -5.93
CA MET A 79 6.08 -2.38 -6.99
C MET A 79 6.42 -3.37 -8.08
N THR A 80 6.52 -4.67 -7.76
CA THR A 80 7.01 -5.69 -8.72
C THR A 80 5.92 -6.53 -9.35
N GLY A 81 4.69 -6.51 -8.81
CA GLY A 81 3.60 -7.41 -9.24
C GLY A 81 3.88 -8.88 -8.95
N ARG A 82 4.86 -9.20 -8.10
CA ARG A 82 5.26 -10.57 -7.72
C ARG A 82 4.91 -10.85 -6.27
N HIS A 83 4.33 -12.01 -5.99
CA HIS A 83 4.00 -12.40 -4.61
C HIS A 83 5.27 -12.67 -3.76
N MET A 84 5.09 -12.83 -2.45
CA MET A 84 6.18 -12.94 -1.47
C MET A 84 7.20 -14.05 -1.76
N GLY A 85 6.80 -15.15 -2.36
CA GLY A 85 7.71 -16.23 -2.74
C GLY A 85 8.64 -15.90 -3.91
N ARG A 86 8.48 -14.73 -4.58
CA ARG A 86 9.22 -14.34 -5.80
C ARG A 86 9.66 -12.89 -5.84
N THR A 87 9.13 -12.04 -4.96
CA THR A 87 9.55 -10.63 -4.88
C THR A 87 10.99 -10.52 -4.35
N VAL A 88 11.62 -9.37 -4.57
CA VAL A 88 13.02 -9.11 -4.25
C VAL A 88 13.23 -8.87 -2.76
N VAL A 89 12.40 -8.02 -2.16
CA VAL A 89 12.48 -7.68 -0.73
C VAL A 89 11.42 -8.51 0.00
N ARG A 90 11.86 -9.44 0.87
CA ARG A 90 10.95 -10.37 1.56
C ARG A 90 10.89 -10.17 3.07
N GLY A 91 11.52 -9.13 3.60
CA GLY A 91 11.53 -8.81 5.03
C GLY A 91 12.12 -7.43 5.29
N ASN A 92 11.96 -6.96 6.54
CA ASN A 92 12.61 -5.76 7.02
C ASN A 92 14.08 -6.09 7.35
N SER A 93 15.00 -5.68 6.52
CA SER A 93 16.43 -5.95 6.67
C SER A 93 17.25 -4.66 6.68
N VAL A 94 18.40 -4.69 7.38
CA VAL A 94 19.43 -3.65 7.27
C VAL A 94 20.35 -3.87 6.07
N GLU A 95 20.32 -5.08 5.51
CA GLU A 95 21.11 -5.41 4.32
C GLU A 95 20.57 -4.67 3.10
N PRO A 96 21.42 -4.29 2.15
CA PRO A 96 21.03 -3.51 0.96
C PRO A 96 20.31 -4.38 -0.09
N ILE A 97 19.19 -4.98 0.31
CA ILE A 97 18.30 -5.70 -0.60
C ILE A 97 17.26 -4.75 -1.11
N ILE A 98 17.43 -4.28 -2.31
CA ILE A 98 16.58 -3.27 -2.97
C ILE A 98 16.11 -3.75 -4.33
N ILE A 99 15.05 -3.14 -4.83
CA ILE A 99 14.67 -3.29 -6.23
C ILE A 99 15.77 -2.66 -7.08
N ARG A 100 16.36 -3.45 -7.99
CA ARG A 100 17.53 -3.01 -8.77
C ARG A 100 17.10 -2.27 -10.04
N PRO A 101 17.92 -1.34 -10.54
CA PRO A 101 17.75 -0.78 -11.87
C PRO A 101 17.63 -1.89 -12.93
N GLY A 102 16.75 -1.70 -13.91
CA GLY A 102 16.43 -2.72 -14.93
C GLY A 102 15.37 -3.74 -14.51
N GLN A 103 15.01 -3.83 -13.25
CA GLN A 103 13.82 -4.58 -12.83
C GLN A 103 12.56 -3.75 -13.08
N SER A 104 11.56 -4.36 -13.71
CA SER A 104 10.28 -3.70 -13.95
C SER A 104 9.59 -3.39 -12.62
N THR A 105 9.17 -2.14 -12.46
CA THR A 105 8.35 -1.68 -11.36
C THR A 105 7.05 -1.06 -11.88
N LEU A 106 6.07 -0.91 -11.02
CA LEU A 106 4.83 -0.19 -11.33
C LEU A 106 5.13 1.20 -11.93
N ALA A 107 6.09 1.93 -11.35
CA ALA A 107 6.51 3.23 -11.84
C ALA A 107 7.18 3.16 -13.21
N SER A 108 8.11 2.22 -13.43
CA SER A 108 8.81 2.10 -14.71
C SER A 108 7.89 1.71 -15.87
N VAL A 109 6.88 0.88 -15.59
CA VAL A 109 5.85 0.50 -16.58
C VAL A 109 5.00 1.71 -16.96
N LEU A 110 4.50 2.45 -15.98
CA LEU A 110 3.71 3.64 -16.22
C LEU A 110 4.52 4.75 -16.91
N LYS A 111 5.78 4.94 -16.51
CA LYS A 111 6.71 5.87 -17.18
C LYS A 111 6.90 5.51 -18.65
N SER A 112 7.08 4.23 -18.97
CA SER A 112 7.23 3.78 -20.37
C SER A 112 5.96 4.01 -21.21
N ALA A 113 4.80 4.14 -20.57
CA ALA A 113 3.52 4.50 -21.19
C ALA A 113 3.30 6.03 -21.26
N GLY A 114 4.28 6.85 -20.89
CA GLY A 114 4.21 8.30 -20.99
C GLY A 114 3.70 9.02 -19.76
N TYR A 115 3.54 8.33 -18.62
CA TYR A 115 3.14 8.95 -17.35
C TYR A 115 4.29 9.73 -16.73
N GLN A 116 3.97 10.89 -16.14
CA GLN A 116 4.84 11.56 -15.18
C GLN A 116 4.70 10.85 -13.83
N THR A 117 5.79 10.42 -13.20
CA THR A 117 5.73 9.51 -12.06
C THR A 117 6.33 10.14 -10.80
N ALA A 118 5.63 10.04 -9.67
CA ALA A 118 6.12 10.51 -8.37
C ALA A 118 5.94 9.47 -7.26
N CYS A 119 6.96 9.39 -6.39
CA CYS A 119 6.90 8.75 -5.10
C CYS A 119 7.12 9.82 -4.03
N ILE A 120 6.13 10.04 -3.16
CA ILE A 120 6.21 11.05 -2.10
C ILE A 120 5.88 10.40 -0.76
N GLY A 121 6.79 10.55 0.22
CA GLY A 121 6.70 9.93 1.53
C GLY A 121 7.65 8.74 1.73
N LYS A 122 7.16 7.64 2.28
CA LYS A 122 7.96 6.46 2.64
C LYS A 122 8.16 5.53 1.44
N TRP A 123 9.37 5.53 0.86
CA TRP A 123 9.77 4.49 -0.09
C TRP A 123 9.89 3.12 0.59
N GLY A 124 10.73 3.02 1.62
CA GLY A 124 10.80 1.88 2.53
C GLY A 124 11.52 0.63 2.03
N VAL A 125 11.90 0.57 0.75
CA VAL A 125 12.62 -0.55 0.11
C VAL A 125 13.98 -0.14 -0.46
N GLY A 126 14.53 1.00 -0.01
CA GLY A 126 15.84 1.52 -0.36
C GLY A 126 16.83 1.49 0.81
N THR A 127 18.07 1.87 0.52
CA THR A 127 19.18 1.93 1.47
C THR A 127 19.76 3.35 1.54
N PRO A 128 20.43 3.72 2.64
CA PRO A 128 21.00 5.06 2.79
C PRO A 128 22.05 5.42 1.75
N ASP A 129 22.79 4.46 1.26
CA ASP A 129 23.88 4.61 0.28
C ASP A 129 23.38 4.73 -1.15
N ASN A 130 22.07 4.59 -1.37
CA ASN A 130 21.44 4.75 -2.68
C ASN A 130 20.22 5.69 -2.61
N PHE A 131 20.49 7.00 -2.48
CA PHE A 131 19.46 8.03 -2.37
C PHE A 131 18.64 8.25 -3.64
N THR A 132 19.13 7.77 -4.79
CA THR A 132 18.43 7.86 -6.07
C THR A 132 17.55 6.65 -6.36
N ASN A 133 17.53 5.63 -5.50
CA ASN A 133 16.85 4.37 -5.81
C ASN A 133 15.42 4.51 -6.35
N PRO A 134 14.51 5.34 -5.80
CA PRO A 134 13.19 5.54 -6.41
C PRO A 134 13.28 6.10 -7.83
N ASN A 135 14.20 7.02 -8.10
CA ASN A 135 14.41 7.59 -9.43
C ASN A 135 15.01 6.57 -10.40
N ASP A 136 15.87 5.66 -9.92
CA ASP A 136 16.51 4.60 -10.74
C ASP A 136 15.51 3.51 -11.18
N VAL A 137 14.40 3.38 -10.47
CA VAL A 137 13.39 2.35 -10.72
C VAL A 137 12.08 2.89 -11.28
N GLY A 138 12.11 4.10 -11.85
CA GLY A 138 11.04 4.61 -12.69
C GLY A 138 10.31 5.84 -12.20
N PHE A 139 10.62 6.40 -11.03
CA PHE A 139 10.02 7.66 -10.57
C PHE A 139 10.79 8.87 -11.12
N ASP A 140 10.08 9.83 -11.74
CA ASP A 140 10.64 11.10 -12.19
C ASP A 140 10.85 12.07 -11.02
N HIS A 141 9.99 11.98 -10.00
CA HIS A 141 10.03 12.78 -8.80
C HIS A 141 10.01 11.91 -7.55
N PHE A 142 10.92 12.19 -6.63
CA PHE A 142 10.93 11.59 -5.30
C PHE A 142 11.12 12.67 -4.25
N PHE A 143 10.30 12.64 -3.19
CA PHE A 143 10.52 13.43 -1.98
C PHE A 143 10.07 12.62 -0.75
N GLY A 144 10.98 12.31 0.16
CA GLY A 144 10.62 11.52 1.34
C GLY A 144 11.76 10.76 2.00
N TYR A 145 11.42 9.59 2.50
CA TYR A 145 12.30 8.67 3.21
C TYR A 145 12.71 7.49 2.34
N ILE A 146 14.01 7.26 2.21
CA ILE A 146 14.54 6.12 1.43
C ILE A 146 14.33 4.81 2.20
N ASN A 147 14.72 4.75 3.47
CA ASN A 147 14.68 3.55 4.29
C ASN A 147 13.58 3.61 5.36
N MET A 148 13.23 2.44 5.93
CA MET A 148 12.14 2.33 6.90
C MET A 148 12.45 2.98 8.25
N TRP A 149 13.71 2.97 8.73
CA TRP A 149 14.06 3.57 10.01
C TRP A 149 13.98 5.09 9.99
N HIS A 150 14.37 5.70 8.88
CA HIS A 150 14.19 7.13 8.65
C HIS A 150 12.70 7.51 8.72
N ALA A 151 11.84 6.67 8.14
CA ALA A 151 10.39 6.91 8.11
C ALA A 151 9.70 6.79 9.49
N HIS A 152 10.36 6.23 10.51
CA HIS A 152 9.86 6.27 11.88
C HIS A 152 9.92 7.69 12.49
N ASN A 153 10.83 8.55 12.01
CA ASN A 153 11.05 9.88 12.56
C ASN A 153 10.14 10.91 11.87
N PHE A 154 9.12 11.39 12.57
CA PHE A 154 8.17 12.38 12.03
C PHE A 154 8.74 13.79 11.96
N TYR A 155 9.83 14.06 12.68
CA TYR A 155 10.54 15.34 12.70
C TYR A 155 12.04 15.12 12.41
N PRO A 156 12.39 14.57 11.22
CA PRO A 156 13.77 14.29 10.87
C PRO A 156 14.59 15.56 10.67
N GLU A 157 15.90 15.48 10.80
CA GLU A 157 16.80 16.61 10.48
C GLU A 157 17.00 16.79 8.96
N PHE A 158 16.62 15.77 8.16
CA PHE A 158 16.68 15.83 6.71
C PHE A 158 15.66 14.90 6.06
N LEU A 159 15.36 15.18 4.81
CA LEU A 159 14.65 14.30 3.86
C LEU A 159 15.46 14.19 2.57
N ILE A 160 15.04 13.34 1.67
CA ILE A 160 15.68 13.18 0.36
C ILE A 160 14.74 13.66 -0.73
N ARG A 161 15.26 14.50 -1.66
CA ARG A 161 14.57 14.92 -2.88
C ARG A 161 15.43 14.59 -4.10
N ASN A 162 14.98 13.66 -4.93
CA ASN A 162 15.66 13.27 -6.17
C ASN A 162 17.19 13.05 -5.96
N GLY A 163 17.55 12.21 -5.00
CA GLY A 163 18.93 11.86 -4.68
C GLY A 163 19.71 12.93 -3.89
N ARG A 164 19.06 14.03 -3.48
CA ARG A 164 19.72 15.11 -2.73
C ARG A 164 19.14 15.24 -1.33
N VAL A 165 19.99 15.47 -0.37
CA VAL A 165 19.63 15.77 1.02
C VAL A 165 18.97 17.14 1.13
N VAL A 166 17.78 17.20 1.68
CA VAL A 166 17.04 18.42 2.04
C VAL A 166 17.08 18.55 3.54
N LYS A 167 17.87 19.50 4.05
CA LYS A 167 17.97 19.77 5.51
C LYS A 167 16.68 20.41 6.01
N LEU A 168 16.23 19.96 7.17
CA LEU A 168 15.09 20.51 7.90
C LEU A 168 15.57 21.23 9.16
N LYS A 169 14.69 22.03 9.76
CA LYS A 169 14.98 22.85 10.96
C LYS A 169 14.79 22.10 12.27
N ASN A 170 14.46 20.81 12.20
CA ASN A 170 14.31 19.95 13.37
C ASN A 170 15.67 19.62 13.99
N GLU A 171 15.66 19.22 15.28
CA GLU A 171 16.85 18.72 15.95
C GLU A 171 16.51 17.46 16.75
N VAL A 172 17.24 16.37 16.49
CA VAL A 172 17.09 15.14 17.28
C VAL A 172 17.90 15.18 18.57
N ALA A 173 17.49 14.38 19.56
CA ALA A 173 18.24 14.25 20.82
C ALA A 173 19.67 13.75 20.58
N GLN A 174 20.62 14.16 21.40
CA GLN A 174 22.05 13.91 21.25
C GLN A 174 22.41 12.44 21.00
N LYS A 175 21.74 11.50 21.66
CA LYS A 175 21.95 10.05 21.44
C LYS A 175 21.65 9.55 20.04
N TRP A 176 20.91 10.33 19.23
CA TRP A 176 20.56 10.00 17.84
C TRP A 176 21.39 10.74 16.79
N LYS A 177 22.28 11.67 17.20
CA LYS A 177 23.07 12.51 16.29
C LYS A 177 23.95 11.70 15.34
N ALA A 178 24.50 10.57 15.80
CA ALA A 178 25.31 9.69 14.94
C ALA A 178 24.52 9.10 13.73
N PHE A 179 23.19 9.01 13.85
CA PHE A 179 22.33 8.53 12.75
C PHE A 179 21.85 9.65 11.82
N GLN A 180 22.24 10.89 12.02
CA GLN A 180 21.90 12.00 11.13
C GLN A 180 22.89 12.17 9.96
N ASP A 181 23.95 11.36 9.93
CA ASP A 181 24.79 11.21 8.74
C ASP A 181 24.03 10.32 7.72
N PRO A 182 23.68 10.86 6.53
CA PRO A 182 22.95 10.12 5.52
C PRO A 182 23.63 8.84 5.03
N ALA A 183 24.93 8.70 5.19
CA ALA A 183 25.69 7.51 4.80
C ALA A 183 25.60 6.35 5.81
N GLN A 184 25.06 6.59 7.01
CA GLN A 184 24.97 5.55 8.04
C GLN A 184 23.86 4.53 7.76
N PRO A 185 24.08 3.24 8.06
CA PRO A 185 22.98 2.29 8.19
C PRO A 185 21.93 2.82 9.17
N ARG A 186 20.65 2.76 8.83
CA ARG A 186 19.55 3.36 9.62
C ARG A 186 19.64 4.88 9.77
N ALA A 187 20.20 5.57 8.77
CA ALA A 187 20.26 7.02 8.73
C ALA A 187 18.87 7.65 8.93
N GLY A 188 18.83 8.82 9.59
CA GLY A 188 17.64 9.63 9.80
C GLY A 188 16.75 9.20 10.98
N ARG A 189 16.98 8.02 11.58
CA ARG A 189 16.21 7.57 12.75
C ARG A 189 16.45 8.48 13.96
N GLY A 190 15.47 8.59 14.84
CA GLY A 190 15.65 9.32 16.08
C GLY A 190 14.35 9.90 16.63
N VAL A 191 14.49 10.61 17.76
CA VAL A 191 13.42 11.36 18.40
C VAL A 191 13.84 12.82 18.47
N ALA A 192 13.03 13.71 17.92
CA ALA A 192 13.29 15.13 17.88
C ALA A 192 13.04 15.78 19.24
N VAL A 193 13.98 16.68 19.64
CA VAL A 193 13.86 17.59 20.80
C VAL A 193 13.43 18.99 20.37
N LYS A 194 13.66 19.35 19.10
CA LYS A 194 13.11 20.56 18.48
C LYS A 194 12.28 20.14 17.27
N ARG A 195 10.99 20.46 17.29
CA ARG A 195 9.97 20.00 16.34
C ARG A 195 9.38 21.21 15.63
N LEU A 196 9.84 21.50 14.41
CA LEU A 196 9.43 22.66 13.63
C LEU A 196 8.75 22.30 12.32
N GLU A 197 9.19 21.20 11.69
CA GLU A 197 8.72 20.77 10.37
C GLU A 197 8.28 19.30 10.46
N TYR A 198 6.97 19.08 10.44
CA TYR A 198 6.36 17.75 10.47
C TYR A 198 6.38 17.16 9.07
N ALA A 199 7.08 16.05 8.89
CA ALA A 199 7.30 15.48 7.56
C ALA A 199 6.02 15.10 6.80
N PRO A 200 4.95 14.54 7.42
CA PRO A 200 3.70 14.28 6.71
C PRO A 200 3.08 15.53 6.09
N ASP A 201 3.16 16.71 6.77
CA ASP A 201 2.65 17.96 6.19
C ASP A 201 3.47 18.40 4.96
N LEU A 202 4.79 18.17 4.97
CA LEU A 202 5.64 18.45 3.80
C LEU A 202 5.31 17.51 2.63
N PHE A 203 4.93 16.28 2.91
CA PHE A 203 4.59 15.29 1.87
C PHE A 203 3.25 15.62 1.18
N ILE A 204 2.23 16.03 1.93
CA ILE A 204 0.97 16.42 1.29
C ILE A 204 1.15 17.67 0.45
N GLU A 205 1.90 18.68 0.91
CA GLU A 205 2.18 19.88 0.12
C GLU A 205 2.91 19.57 -1.20
N ASP A 206 3.93 18.70 -1.15
CA ASP A 206 4.66 18.28 -2.35
C ASP A 206 3.77 17.46 -3.31
N SER A 207 2.85 16.65 -2.77
CA SER A 207 1.87 15.89 -3.55
C SER A 207 0.89 16.78 -4.28
N LEU A 208 0.35 17.80 -3.62
CA LEU A 208 -0.53 18.78 -4.24
C LEU A 208 0.20 19.61 -5.30
N ALA A 209 1.44 20.00 -5.04
CA ALA A 209 2.28 20.69 -6.02
C ALA A 209 2.57 19.83 -7.26
N PHE A 210 2.86 18.53 -7.07
CA PHE A 210 3.04 17.58 -8.16
C PHE A 210 1.80 17.46 -9.05
N ILE A 211 0.60 17.31 -8.44
CA ILE A 211 -0.68 17.24 -9.16
C ILE A 211 -0.91 18.52 -9.98
N ARG A 212 -0.75 19.72 -9.37
CA ARG A 212 -0.90 21.01 -10.08
C ARG A 212 0.04 21.13 -11.27
N LYS A 213 1.30 20.73 -11.10
CA LYS A 213 2.32 20.78 -12.16
C LYS A 213 1.98 19.88 -13.35
N ASN A 214 1.44 18.70 -13.08
CA ASN A 214 1.25 17.64 -14.09
C ASN A 214 -0.19 17.48 -14.58
N GLN A 215 -1.12 18.38 -14.23
CA GLN A 215 -2.56 18.29 -14.55
C GLN A 215 -2.90 18.16 -16.04
N LYS A 216 -1.96 18.48 -16.95
CA LYS A 216 -2.15 18.41 -18.42
C LYS A 216 -1.61 17.11 -19.04
N HIS A 217 -0.93 16.30 -18.28
CA HIS A 217 -0.31 15.04 -18.71
C HIS A 217 -0.83 13.88 -17.87
N PRO A 218 -0.87 12.64 -18.36
CA PRO A 218 -1.13 11.51 -17.51
C PRO A 218 -0.03 11.40 -16.44
N PHE A 219 -0.42 11.19 -15.19
CA PHE A 219 0.52 11.07 -14.09
C PHE A 219 0.17 9.91 -13.16
N PHE A 220 1.20 9.37 -12.53
CA PHE A 220 1.12 8.42 -11.43
C PHE A 220 1.72 9.04 -10.18
N LEU A 221 0.93 9.18 -9.15
CA LEU A 221 1.36 9.59 -7.82
C LEU A 221 1.24 8.42 -6.85
N TYR A 222 2.36 7.94 -6.34
CA TYR A 222 2.44 7.06 -5.20
C TYR A 222 2.66 7.91 -3.95
N PHE A 223 1.55 8.27 -3.27
CA PHE A 223 1.57 9.00 -2.01
C PHE A 223 1.67 8.01 -0.86
N ALA A 224 2.89 7.72 -0.46
CA ALA A 224 3.25 6.73 0.55
C ALA A 224 3.38 7.39 1.92
N MET A 225 2.26 7.56 2.61
CA MET A 225 2.24 8.12 3.95
C MET A 225 3.09 7.27 4.92
N ASN A 226 3.63 7.88 5.96
CA ASN A 226 4.24 7.18 7.08
C ASN A 226 3.39 7.23 8.36
N VAL A 227 2.13 7.66 8.23
CA VAL A 227 1.11 7.63 9.28
C VAL A 227 0.12 6.49 8.99
N PRO A 228 -0.46 5.84 10.02
CA PRO A 228 -0.32 6.09 11.45
C PRO A 228 0.79 5.28 12.14
N HIS A 229 1.87 4.88 11.44
CA HIS A 229 3.02 4.18 12.02
C HIS A 229 3.56 4.93 13.26
N ALA A 230 4.19 4.23 14.18
CA ALA A 230 4.81 4.85 15.34
C ALA A 230 6.27 5.25 15.09
N ASN A 231 6.76 6.28 15.78
CA ASN A 231 8.20 6.44 15.99
C ASN A 231 8.69 5.42 17.01
N ASN A 232 9.24 4.30 16.53
CA ASN A 232 9.68 3.20 17.40
C ASN A 232 10.81 3.60 18.35
N GLU A 233 11.60 4.62 17.99
CA GLU A 233 12.64 5.20 18.83
C GLU A 233 12.07 6.01 20.00
N GLY A 234 10.81 6.44 19.92
CA GLY A 234 10.06 7.16 20.95
C GLY A 234 9.51 6.27 22.07
N GLY A 235 9.56 4.93 21.93
CA GLY A 235 8.93 4.00 22.87
C GLY A 235 7.44 4.31 23.04
N ASN A 236 6.93 4.40 24.26
CA ASN A 236 5.52 4.70 24.56
C ASN A 236 5.08 6.14 24.20
N LYS A 237 5.95 6.97 23.65
CA LYS A 237 5.66 8.32 23.15
C LYS A 237 5.83 8.42 21.64
N GLY A 238 5.74 7.30 20.94
CA GLY A 238 6.01 7.23 19.51
C GLY A 238 4.89 7.72 18.60
N MET A 239 3.69 7.99 19.11
CA MET A 239 2.57 8.54 18.34
C MET A 239 2.71 10.06 18.25
N GLU A 240 3.67 10.53 17.42
CA GLU A 240 4.09 11.93 17.35
C GLU A 240 3.26 12.69 16.31
N VAL A 241 2.56 13.72 16.78
CA VAL A 241 1.79 14.66 15.93
C VAL A 241 2.08 16.10 16.37
N PRO A 242 1.92 17.10 15.49
CA PRO A 242 2.10 18.50 15.87
C PRO A 242 0.98 19.01 16.78
N ASP A 243 -0.24 18.53 16.57
CA ASP A 243 -1.44 18.90 17.31
C ASP A 243 -2.36 17.69 17.45
N LEU A 244 -2.88 17.48 18.66
CA LEU A 244 -3.87 16.44 18.96
C LEU A 244 -5.29 16.81 18.49
N GLY A 245 -5.54 18.08 18.13
CA GLY A 245 -6.83 18.57 17.68
C GLY A 245 -7.97 18.26 18.66
N GLU A 246 -9.06 17.70 18.16
CA GLU A 246 -10.21 17.30 18.98
C GLU A 246 -9.90 16.23 20.02
N PHE A 247 -8.85 15.44 19.79
CA PHE A 247 -8.46 14.34 20.69
C PHE A 247 -7.77 14.81 21.96
N ALA A 248 -7.25 16.05 22.00
CA ALA A 248 -6.63 16.62 23.21
C ALA A 248 -7.56 16.58 24.43
N ARG A 249 -8.89 16.75 24.20
CA ARG A 249 -9.91 16.79 25.26
C ARG A 249 -10.54 15.45 25.59
N LYS A 250 -10.16 14.36 24.87
CA LYS A 250 -10.67 13.02 25.14
C LYS A 250 -10.03 12.46 26.42
N ASP A 251 -10.80 11.71 27.17
CA ASP A 251 -10.27 10.91 28.29
C ASP A 251 -9.69 9.59 27.77
N TRP A 252 -8.64 9.71 26.97
CA TRP A 252 -7.92 8.59 26.34
C TRP A 252 -6.45 8.62 26.77
N PRO A 253 -5.76 7.47 26.77
CA PRO A 253 -4.31 7.44 26.91
C PRO A 253 -3.63 8.31 25.83
N GLU A 254 -2.53 8.96 26.19
CA GLU A 254 -1.82 9.88 25.26
C GLU A 254 -1.42 9.22 23.93
N PRO A 255 -0.94 7.96 23.88
CA PRO A 255 -0.67 7.31 22.60
C PRO A 255 -1.94 7.16 21.72
N GLU A 256 -3.09 6.92 22.32
CA GLU A 256 -4.35 6.76 21.59
C GLU A 256 -4.87 8.11 21.05
N LYS A 257 -4.64 9.21 21.78
CA LYS A 257 -4.91 10.55 21.26
C LYS A 257 -4.03 10.84 20.03
N GLY A 258 -2.74 10.50 20.12
CA GLY A 258 -1.79 10.64 19.02
C GLY A 258 -2.19 9.82 17.79
N PHE A 259 -2.58 8.54 17.99
CA PHE A 259 -3.06 7.68 16.92
C PHE A 259 -4.33 8.27 16.27
N GLY A 260 -5.31 8.69 17.07
CA GLY A 260 -6.53 9.34 16.56
C GLY A 260 -6.23 10.58 15.72
N ALA A 261 -5.28 11.41 16.15
CA ALA A 261 -4.85 12.59 15.40
C ALA A 261 -4.15 12.21 14.08
N MET A 262 -3.35 11.13 14.04
CA MET A 262 -2.76 10.61 12.80
C MET A 262 -3.82 10.12 11.82
N ILE A 263 -4.87 9.43 12.29
CA ILE A 263 -6.01 9.03 11.46
C ILE A 263 -6.73 10.27 10.91
N GLY A 264 -6.93 11.29 11.74
CA GLY A 264 -7.49 12.58 11.30
C GLY A 264 -6.65 13.25 10.21
N ASN A 265 -5.33 13.18 10.28
CA ASN A 265 -4.42 13.70 9.25
C ASN A 265 -4.53 12.91 7.94
N ILE A 266 -4.63 11.58 8.00
CA ILE A 266 -4.86 10.72 6.82
C ILE A 266 -6.16 11.13 6.12
N ASP A 267 -7.24 11.29 6.87
CA ASP A 267 -8.56 11.68 6.35
C ASP A 267 -8.52 13.07 5.72
N ARG A 268 -7.93 14.05 6.44
CA ARG A 268 -7.74 15.44 5.96
C ARG A 268 -6.97 15.47 4.64
N ASP A 269 -5.83 14.79 4.58
CA ASP A 269 -4.91 14.90 3.45
C ASP A 269 -5.43 14.16 2.22
N THR A 270 -6.11 13.03 2.41
CA THR A 270 -6.87 12.37 1.35
C THR A 270 -7.94 13.33 0.81
N GLY A 271 -8.69 13.98 1.70
CA GLY A 271 -9.69 14.99 1.31
C GLY A 271 -9.12 16.14 0.49
N ARG A 272 -7.95 16.68 0.88
CA ARG A 272 -7.25 17.74 0.15
C ARG A 272 -6.88 17.33 -1.29
N ILE A 273 -6.44 16.09 -1.50
CA ILE A 273 -6.18 15.56 -2.85
C ILE A 273 -7.45 15.53 -3.67
N LEU A 274 -8.55 14.96 -3.12
CA LEU A 274 -9.83 14.86 -3.84
C LEU A 274 -10.41 16.24 -4.19
N ASP A 275 -10.27 17.22 -3.29
CA ASP A 275 -10.74 18.59 -3.53
C ASP A 275 -9.92 19.28 -4.63
N LEU A 276 -8.59 19.09 -4.63
CA LEU A 276 -7.72 19.62 -5.67
C LEU A 276 -8.06 19.04 -7.06
N LEU A 277 -8.34 17.73 -7.15
CA LEU A 277 -8.72 17.12 -8.42
C LEU A 277 -10.03 17.70 -8.97
N LYS A 278 -11.00 18.03 -8.10
CA LYS A 278 -12.25 18.71 -8.47
C LYS A 278 -12.00 20.17 -8.88
N GLU A 279 -11.19 20.91 -8.12
CA GLU A 279 -10.78 22.30 -8.43
C GLU A 279 -10.16 22.39 -9.82
N LEU A 280 -9.24 21.46 -10.14
CA LEU A 280 -8.55 21.40 -11.42
C LEU A 280 -9.40 20.79 -12.55
N LYS A 281 -10.61 20.29 -12.26
CA LYS A 281 -11.51 19.64 -13.22
C LYS A 281 -10.92 18.42 -13.91
N ILE A 282 -10.09 17.66 -13.18
CA ILE A 282 -9.46 16.43 -13.67
C ILE A 282 -9.95 15.17 -12.91
N ALA A 283 -10.91 15.33 -12.01
CA ALA A 283 -11.45 14.24 -11.19
C ALA A 283 -12.00 13.07 -12.03
N GLU A 284 -12.77 13.35 -13.09
CA GLU A 284 -13.34 12.32 -13.98
C GLU A 284 -12.29 11.54 -14.78
N ASN A 285 -11.07 12.08 -14.90
CA ASN A 285 -9.95 11.42 -15.56
C ASN A 285 -8.90 10.95 -14.55
N THR A 286 -9.27 10.71 -13.29
CA THR A 286 -8.32 10.32 -12.24
C THR A 286 -8.89 9.18 -11.40
N LEU A 287 -8.20 8.04 -11.42
CA LEU A 287 -8.42 6.95 -10.47
C LEU A 287 -7.63 7.25 -9.21
N VAL A 288 -8.30 7.34 -8.08
CA VAL A 288 -7.68 7.42 -6.75
C VAL A 288 -7.97 6.14 -5.99
N ILE A 289 -6.93 5.46 -5.52
CA ILE A 289 -7.05 4.30 -4.65
C ILE A 289 -6.40 4.63 -3.31
N PHE A 290 -7.14 4.41 -2.22
CA PHE A 290 -6.66 4.49 -0.85
C PHE A 290 -6.54 3.08 -0.28
N THR A 291 -5.43 2.75 0.40
CA THR A 291 -5.23 1.46 1.08
C THR A 291 -4.13 1.57 2.15
N SER A 292 -3.80 0.44 2.83
CA SER A 292 -2.71 0.33 3.81
C SER A 292 -1.72 -0.76 3.43
N ASP A 293 -0.45 -0.62 3.80
CA ASP A 293 0.60 -1.57 3.44
C ASP A 293 0.58 -2.88 4.23
N ASN A 294 -0.04 -2.92 5.39
CA ASN A 294 -0.35 -4.11 6.21
C ASN A 294 -1.41 -3.79 7.26
N GLY A 295 -1.79 -4.77 8.07
CA GLY A 295 -2.71 -4.58 9.18
C GLY A 295 -2.16 -3.71 10.31
N PRO A 296 -2.98 -3.40 11.34
CA PRO A 296 -2.68 -2.42 12.38
C PRO A 296 -1.52 -2.86 13.27
N HIS A 297 -0.81 -1.88 13.81
CA HIS A 297 0.30 -2.12 14.74
C HIS A 297 -0.11 -1.93 16.22
N GLN A 298 0.79 -2.31 17.13
CA GLN A 298 0.73 -1.98 18.55
C GLN A 298 2.11 -1.49 19.02
N GLU A 299 2.56 -0.39 18.41
CA GLU A 299 3.87 0.22 18.63
C GLU A 299 3.67 1.66 19.12
N GLY A 300 4.71 2.31 19.62
CA GLY A 300 4.63 3.71 20.07
C GLY A 300 3.75 3.97 21.28
N GLY A 301 3.35 2.92 22.02
CA GLY A 301 2.40 2.98 23.14
C GLY A 301 0.93 2.76 22.73
N HIS A 302 0.60 2.79 21.44
CA HIS A 302 -0.71 2.48 20.90
C HIS A 302 -1.03 0.98 21.04
N LYS A 303 -2.32 0.66 21.20
CA LYS A 303 -2.86 -0.70 21.27
C LYS A 303 -3.95 -0.87 20.23
N ALA A 304 -3.76 -1.79 19.29
CA ALA A 304 -4.73 -2.05 18.22
C ALA A 304 -6.14 -2.34 18.72
N ASP A 305 -6.25 -3.06 19.86
CA ASP A 305 -7.54 -3.40 20.48
C ASP A 305 -8.31 -2.17 21.00
N TYR A 306 -7.62 -1.04 21.28
CA TYR A 306 -8.28 0.15 21.81
C TYR A 306 -9.33 0.72 20.84
N PHE A 307 -9.03 0.70 19.56
CA PHE A 307 -9.92 1.16 18.49
C PHE A 307 -10.53 0.02 17.68
N ASP A 308 -10.30 -1.23 18.07
CA ASP A 308 -10.70 -2.40 17.27
C ASP A 308 -10.12 -2.31 15.84
N SER A 309 -8.84 -1.91 15.76
CA SER A 309 -8.19 -1.53 14.49
C SER A 309 -8.13 -2.67 13.47
N ASN A 310 -8.09 -3.94 13.89
CA ASN A 310 -8.19 -5.09 13.00
C ASN A 310 -9.64 -5.41 12.58
N GLY A 311 -10.65 -4.73 13.17
CA GLY A 311 -12.06 -5.01 12.95
C GLY A 311 -12.41 -6.45 13.31
N PRO A 312 -13.25 -7.16 12.53
CA PRO A 312 -13.69 -8.52 12.88
C PRO A 312 -12.62 -9.60 12.64
N TYR A 313 -11.40 -9.23 12.29
CA TYR A 313 -10.36 -10.16 11.85
C TYR A 313 -9.34 -10.43 12.93
N ARG A 314 -8.87 -11.68 13.00
CA ARG A 314 -7.83 -12.10 13.93
C ARG A 314 -6.44 -11.62 13.49
N GLY A 315 -5.63 -11.20 14.47
CA GLY A 315 -4.23 -10.81 14.28
C GLY A 315 -4.04 -9.36 13.86
N ILE A 316 -2.78 -8.97 13.82
CA ILE A 316 -2.32 -7.61 13.54
C ILE A 316 -1.02 -7.69 12.73
N LYS A 317 -0.36 -6.57 12.46
CA LYS A 317 0.99 -6.48 11.88
C LYS A 317 1.91 -7.61 12.41
N ARG A 318 2.59 -8.32 11.54
CA ARG A 318 3.45 -9.51 11.76
C ARG A 318 2.68 -10.82 11.92
N ASP A 319 1.38 -10.85 11.71
CA ASP A 319 0.59 -12.09 11.63
C ASP A 319 0.11 -12.32 10.20
N LEU A 320 0.12 -13.57 9.70
CA LEU A 320 -0.44 -13.90 8.39
C LEU A 320 -1.93 -14.28 8.46
N THR A 321 -2.57 -14.05 9.59
CA THR A 321 -4.02 -14.09 9.74
C THR A 321 -4.67 -12.88 9.07
N GLU A 322 -5.98 -12.93 8.86
CA GLU A 322 -6.71 -11.88 8.11
C GLU A 322 -6.41 -10.48 8.63
N GLY A 323 -6.42 -10.23 9.95
CA GLY A 323 -6.16 -8.92 10.53
C GLY A 323 -4.77 -8.35 10.26
N GLY A 324 -3.78 -9.20 9.95
CA GLY A 324 -2.43 -8.72 9.63
C GLY A 324 -2.19 -8.42 8.15
N ILE A 325 -3.05 -8.90 7.25
CA ILE A 325 -2.85 -8.77 5.79
C ILE A 325 -4.06 -8.26 5.01
N ARG A 326 -5.29 -8.34 5.56
CA ARG A 326 -6.47 -7.77 4.94
C ARG A 326 -6.58 -6.29 5.31
N VAL A 327 -6.62 -5.43 4.32
CA VAL A 327 -6.50 -3.97 4.47
C VAL A 327 -7.70 -3.24 3.89
N PRO A 328 -8.10 -2.09 4.48
CA PRO A 328 -9.18 -1.29 3.93
C PRO A 328 -8.75 -0.72 2.58
N THR A 329 -9.59 -0.87 1.56
CA THR A 329 -9.27 -0.36 0.23
C THR A 329 -10.50 0.30 -0.39
N ILE A 330 -10.31 1.54 -0.86
CA ILE A 330 -11.34 2.35 -1.49
C ILE A 330 -10.83 2.80 -2.85
N ALA A 331 -11.61 2.60 -3.92
CA ALA A 331 -11.36 3.18 -5.23
C ALA A 331 -12.38 4.28 -5.52
N TRP A 332 -11.91 5.40 -6.05
CA TRP A 332 -12.73 6.54 -6.43
C TRP A 332 -12.34 7.01 -7.83
N TRP A 333 -13.28 7.04 -8.73
CA TRP A 333 -13.09 7.49 -10.12
C TRP A 333 -14.44 8.00 -10.66
N PRO A 334 -14.75 9.27 -10.46
CA PRO A 334 -16.01 9.85 -10.93
C PRO A 334 -16.23 9.63 -12.43
N GLY A 335 -17.47 9.31 -12.81
CA GLY A 335 -17.80 9.02 -14.21
C GLY A 335 -17.47 7.60 -14.68
N THR A 336 -16.66 6.85 -13.91
CA THR A 336 -16.32 5.45 -14.23
C THR A 336 -16.86 4.49 -13.17
N ILE A 337 -16.57 4.73 -11.89
CA ILE A 337 -17.07 3.90 -10.79
C ILE A 337 -18.44 4.42 -10.36
N GLN A 338 -19.43 3.52 -10.35
CA GLN A 338 -20.72 3.82 -9.75
C GLN A 338 -20.58 3.91 -8.22
N GLY A 339 -20.98 5.06 -7.64
CA GLY A 339 -20.85 5.29 -6.22
C GLY A 339 -21.65 4.34 -5.35
N GLY A 340 -21.14 4.05 -4.14
CA GLY A 340 -21.77 3.20 -3.13
C GLY A 340 -21.60 1.70 -3.35
N GLY A 341 -20.84 1.28 -4.37
CA GLY A 341 -20.56 -0.12 -4.66
C GLY A 341 -19.58 -0.77 -3.67
N SER A 342 -19.59 -2.10 -3.68
CA SER A 342 -18.55 -2.90 -3.03
C SER A 342 -18.23 -4.12 -3.87
N ASP A 343 -16.96 -4.52 -3.86
CA ASP A 343 -16.50 -5.77 -4.47
C ASP A 343 -15.98 -6.69 -3.36
N ASP A 344 -16.40 -7.94 -3.38
CA ASP A 344 -16.01 -8.97 -2.41
C ASP A 344 -15.08 -10.03 -3.00
N ALA A 345 -14.67 -9.90 -4.26
CA ALA A 345 -13.60 -10.71 -4.81
C ALA A 345 -12.28 -10.40 -4.10
N HIS A 346 -11.40 -11.39 -4.04
CA HIS A 346 -10.13 -11.23 -3.33
C HIS A 346 -9.02 -10.74 -4.26
N TRP A 347 -8.57 -9.52 -4.01
CA TRP A 347 -7.48 -8.85 -4.71
C TRP A 347 -6.31 -8.59 -3.77
N TYR A 348 -5.14 -8.32 -4.31
CA TYR A 348 -3.97 -8.02 -3.50
C TYR A 348 -3.02 -7.03 -4.19
N PHE A 349 -2.01 -6.60 -3.47
CA PHE A 349 -1.05 -5.59 -3.93
C PHE A 349 -0.38 -5.89 -5.27
N GLY A 350 -0.07 -7.16 -5.55
CA GLY A 350 0.50 -7.53 -6.84
C GLY A 350 -0.38 -7.15 -8.03
N ASP A 351 -1.70 -7.11 -7.85
CA ASP A 351 -2.70 -6.85 -8.89
C ASP A 351 -2.68 -5.41 -9.42
N PHE A 352 -2.06 -4.49 -8.68
CA PHE A 352 -1.81 -3.13 -9.18
C PHE A 352 -0.97 -3.11 -10.45
N MET A 353 0.00 -4.03 -10.61
CA MET A 353 0.85 -4.07 -11.80
C MET A 353 0.04 -4.36 -13.06
N ALA A 354 -0.79 -5.41 -13.06
CA ALA A 354 -1.62 -5.76 -14.20
C ALA A 354 -2.68 -4.68 -14.47
N SER A 355 -3.33 -4.17 -13.41
CA SER A 355 -4.39 -3.15 -13.53
C SER A 355 -3.86 -1.82 -14.07
N ALA A 356 -2.73 -1.35 -13.56
CA ALA A 356 -2.12 -0.11 -14.04
C ALA A 356 -1.57 -0.24 -15.47
N SER A 357 -1.01 -1.41 -15.82
CA SER A 357 -0.58 -1.68 -17.20
C SER A 357 -1.77 -1.61 -18.16
N GLU A 358 -2.90 -2.22 -17.80
CA GLU A 358 -4.13 -2.18 -18.62
C GLU A 358 -4.67 -0.76 -18.78
N LEU A 359 -4.80 0.00 -17.67
CA LEU A 359 -5.25 1.41 -17.69
C LEU A 359 -4.35 2.32 -18.52
N ALA A 360 -3.05 2.05 -18.53
CA ALA A 360 -2.07 2.82 -19.28
C ALA A 360 -1.94 2.37 -20.75
N GLY A 361 -2.60 1.28 -21.17
CA GLY A 361 -2.38 0.66 -22.47
C GLY A 361 -0.95 0.12 -22.64
N ALA A 362 -0.28 -0.20 -21.53
CA ALA A 362 1.07 -0.74 -21.50
C ALA A 362 1.07 -2.27 -21.46
N LYS A 363 2.12 -2.88 -21.98
CA LYS A 363 2.32 -4.32 -21.84
C LYS A 363 2.77 -4.63 -20.39
N ALA A 364 2.01 -5.45 -19.71
CA ALA A 364 2.41 -5.94 -18.39
C ALA A 364 3.73 -6.73 -18.46
N PRO A 365 4.64 -6.60 -17.48
CA PRO A 365 5.90 -7.34 -17.45
C PRO A 365 5.66 -8.85 -17.43
N ALA A 366 6.58 -9.61 -18.05
CA ALA A 366 6.53 -11.06 -17.99
C ALA A 366 6.83 -11.59 -16.58
N GLY A 367 6.20 -12.69 -16.21
CA GLY A 367 6.47 -13.39 -14.95
C GLY A 367 5.97 -12.69 -13.70
N ILE A 368 4.97 -11.81 -13.82
CA ILE A 368 4.22 -11.29 -12.68
C ILE A 368 3.17 -12.30 -12.21
N ASP A 369 2.70 -12.13 -10.97
CA ASP A 369 1.67 -12.98 -10.36
C ASP A 369 0.33 -12.23 -10.25
N SER A 370 0.21 -11.13 -10.97
CA SER A 370 -0.89 -10.18 -10.97
C SER A 370 -2.06 -10.61 -11.83
N GLU A 371 -3.28 -10.25 -11.42
CA GLU A 371 -4.48 -10.20 -12.25
C GLU A 371 -5.06 -8.78 -12.21
N SER A 372 -5.58 -8.30 -13.33
CA SER A 372 -6.19 -6.96 -13.39
C SER A 372 -7.58 -6.96 -12.77
N PHE A 373 -7.86 -5.95 -11.96
CA PHE A 373 -9.19 -5.64 -11.41
C PHE A 373 -9.90 -4.49 -12.17
N VAL A 374 -9.42 -4.09 -13.34
CA VAL A 374 -9.99 -2.97 -14.10
C VAL A 374 -11.45 -3.23 -14.50
N ASP A 375 -11.81 -4.46 -14.86
CA ASP A 375 -13.20 -4.82 -15.13
C ASP A 375 -14.12 -4.51 -13.94
N VAL A 376 -13.65 -4.74 -12.72
CA VAL A 376 -14.40 -4.43 -11.47
C VAL A 376 -14.62 -2.92 -11.32
N LEU A 377 -13.60 -2.09 -11.64
CA LEU A 377 -13.75 -0.63 -11.64
C LEU A 377 -14.82 -0.14 -12.62
N HIS A 378 -15.07 -0.90 -13.67
CA HIS A 378 -16.14 -0.65 -14.67
C HIS A 378 -17.46 -1.36 -14.35
N GLY A 379 -17.62 -1.89 -13.13
CA GLY A 379 -18.86 -2.52 -12.66
C GLY A 379 -19.11 -3.94 -13.20
N LYS A 380 -18.08 -4.59 -13.76
CA LYS A 380 -18.20 -5.99 -14.22
C LYS A 380 -17.77 -6.94 -13.11
N GLU A 381 -18.49 -8.04 -12.97
CA GLU A 381 -18.06 -9.12 -12.07
C GLU A 381 -16.78 -9.79 -12.58
N LYS A 382 -15.85 -10.04 -11.66
CA LYS A 382 -14.62 -10.78 -11.95
C LYS A 382 -14.17 -11.60 -10.76
N VAL A 383 -13.96 -12.87 -10.98
CA VAL A 383 -13.45 -13.80 -9.98
C VAL A 383 -11.95 -14.01 -10.25
N ARG A 384 -11.12 -13.83 -9.23
CA ARG A 384 -9.70 -14.15 -9.30
C ARG A 384 -9.47 -15.65 -9.50
N LYS A 385 -8.57 -16.01 -10.41
CA LYS A 385 -8.26 -17.41 -10.74
C LYS A 385 -7.05 -17.96 -9.96
N ASN A 386 -6.02 -17.13 -9.80
CA ASN A 386 -4.76 -17.56 -9.18
C ASN A 386 -4.83 -17.45 -7.64
N PRO A 387 -4.24 -18.41 -6.91
CA PRO A 387 -4.09 -18.31 -5.47
C PRO A 387 -3.30 -17.07 -5.05
N LEU A 388 -3.55 -16.59 -3.82
CA LEU A 388 -2.72 -15.58 -3.16
C LEU A 388 -1.73 -16.28 -2.24
N TYR A 389 -0.50 -15.75 -2.15
CA TYR A 389 0.56 -16.37 -1.38
C TYR A 389 1.41 -15.34 -0.63
N TRP A 390 1.70 -15.67 0.65
CA TRP A 390 2.49 -14.86 1.56
C TRP A 390 3.58 -15.67 2.24
N GLU A 391 4.70 -15.02 2.48
CA GLU A 391 5.79 -15.48 3.34
C GLU A 391 6.14 -14.39 4.34
N PHE A 392 6.50 -14.77 5.55
CA PHE A 392 6.97 -13.88 6.58
C PHE A 392 8.19 -14.48 7.26
N TYR A 393 9.31 -13.78 7.23
CA TYR A 393 10.62 -14.30 7.60
C TYR A 393 11.03 -14.00 9.04
N GLU A 394 10.24 -13.20 9.75
CA GLU A 394 10.46 -12.82 11.15
C GLU A 394 9.69 -13.75 12.11
N LYS A 395 9.85 -13.60 13.43
CA LYS A 395 9.12 -14.35 14.48
C LYS A 395 9.04 -15.86 14.27
N GLY A 396 10.10 -16.48 13.78
CA GLY A 396 10.14 -17.93 13.56
C GLY A 396 9.62 -18.39 12.21
N SER A 397 9.37 -17.45 11.31
CA SER A 397 8.83 -17.61 9.95
C SER A 397 7.40 -18.13 9.87
N ALA A 398 6.68 -17.74 8.80
CA ALA A 398 5.34 -18.25 8.48
C ALA A 398 5.11 -18.18 6.96
N GLN A 399 4.18 -19.00 6.45
CA GLN A 399 3.67 -18.88 5.09
C GLN A 399 2.16 -19.10 5.09
N ALA A 400 1.48 -18.47 4.16
CA ALA A 400 0.04 -18.61 3.97
C ALA A 400 -0.30 -18.68 2.48
N VAL A 401 -1.37 -19.41 2.16
CA VAL A 401 -1.95 -19.46 0.82
C VAL A 401 -3.47 -19.33 0.91
N ARG A 402 -4.06 -18.50 0.03
CA ARG A 402 -5.50 -18.42 -0.16
C ARG A 402 -5.87 -18.96 -1.55
N PHE A 403 -6.80 -19.90 -1.59
CA PHE A 403 -7.29 -20.54 -2.80
C PHE A 403 -8.80 -20.70 -2.73
N GLY A 404 -9.52 -19.99 -3.58
CA GLY A 404 -10.97 -19.84 -3.47
C GLY A 404 -11.36 -19.28 -2.10
N LYS A 405 -12.27 -19.95 -1.41
CA LYS A 405 -12.70 -19.58 -0.05
C LYS A 405 -11.79 -20.07 1.08
N TRP A 406 -10.82 -20.92 0.78
CA TRP A 406 -9.93 -21.54 1.76
C TRP A 406 -8.66 -20.73 1.97
N LYS A 407 -8.24 -20.60 3.21
CA LYS A 407 -6.94 -20.07 3.59
C LYS A 407 -6.21 -21.05 4.50
N ALA A 408 -4.95 -21.32 4.16
CA ALA A 408 -4.09 -22.16 4.95
C ALA A 408 -2.88 -21.37 5.45
N ILE A 409 -2.49 -21.59 6.73
CA ILE A 409 -1.32 -20.95 7.35
C ILE A 409 -0.43 -22.06 7.91
N ARG A 410 0.90 -21.95 7.67
CA ARG A 410 1.90 -22.85 8.21
C ARG A 410 3.00 -22.07 8.94
N GLN A 411 3.18 -22.36 10.23
CA GLN A 411 4.20 -21.73 11.08
C GLN A 411 4.87 -22.77 11.99
N PRO A 412 6.23 -22.92 11.96
CA PRO A 412 7.18 -22.28 11.04
C PRO A 412 6.96 -22.69 9.57
N MET A 413 7.52 -21.88 8.64
CA MET A 413 7.54 -22.25 7.20
C MET A 413 8.14 -23.65 7.01
N PHE A 414 7.62 -24.41 6.05
CA PHE A 414 8.04 -25.75 5.60
C PHE A 414 7.85 -26.88 6.61
N THR A 415 7.94 -26.65 7.92
CA THR A 415 7.96 -27.71 8.95
C THR A 415 6.78 -27.64 9.95
N GLY A 416 6.08 -26.51 10.01
CA GLY A 416 4.95 -26.33 10.92
C GLY A 416 3.72 -27.14 10.51
N LYS A 417 2.82 -27.35 11.47
CA LYS A 417 1.47 -27.85 11.17
C LYS A 417 0.71 -26.81 10.37
N VAL A 418 -0.03 -27.27 9.37
CA VAL A 418 -0.93 -26.41 8.59
C VAL A 418 -2.24 -26.23 9.33
N GLN A 419 -2.69 -25.02 9.48
CA GLN A 419 -4.05 -24.63 9.87
C GLN A 419 -4.85 -24.31 8.61
N LEU A 420 -6.15 -24.60 8.58
CA LEU A 420 -7.02 -24.40 7.42
C LEU A 420 -8.34 -23.75 7.85
N TYR A 421 -8.71 -22.68 7.17
CA TYR A 421 -9.90 -21.86 7.47
C TYR A 421 -10.79 -21.69 6.25
N ASP A 422 -12.11 -21.76 6.44
CA ASP A 422 -13.12 -21.42 5.44
C ASP A 422 -13.53 -19.94 5.61
N LEU A 423 -12.91 -19.02 4.87
CA LEU A 423 -13.17 -17.59 5.01
C LEU A 423 -14.58 -17.14 4.57
N SER A 424 -15.36 -18.02 3.91
CA SER A 424 -16.75 -17.70 3.56
C SER A 424 -17.69 -17.79 4.76
N SER A 425 -17.38 -18.65 5.72
CA SER A 425 -18.17 -18.85 6.94
C SER A 425 -17.45 -18.43 8.22
N ASP A 426 -16.12 -18.33 8.17
CA ASP A 426 -15.26 -18.01 9.31
C ASP A 426 -14.15 -17.02 8.89
N PRO A 427 -14.50 -15.78 8.56
CA PRO A 427 -13.51 -14.77 8.17
C PRO A 427 -12.60 -14.32 9.33
N ALA A 428 -12.96 -14.64 10.57
CA ALA A 428 -12.16 -14.41 11.77
C ALA A 428 -11.11 -15.51 12.04
N GLU A 429 -11.10 -16.59 11.25
CA GLU A 429 -10.17 -17.72 11.38
C GLU A 429 -10.19 -18.34 12.79
N ALA A 430 -11.40 -18.48 13.36
CA ALA A 430 -11.61 -18.99 14.72
C ALA A 430 -11.55 -20.53 14.79
N ARG A 431 -11.96 -21.22 13.69
CA ARG A 431 -12.07 -22.68 13.65
C ARG A 431 -11.11 -23.30 12.64
N ASP A 432 -10.05 -23.93 13.14
CA ASP A 432 -9.15 -24.73 12.32
C ASP A 432 -9.81 -26.03 11.85
N GLN A 433 -9.97 -26.18 10.53
CA GLN A 433 -10.58 -27.34 9.88
C GLN A 433 -9.56 -28.32 9.28
N ALA A 434 -8.27 -28.16 9.57
CA ALA A 434 -7.20 -28.97 8.95
C ALA A 434 -7.40 -30.49 9.22
N GLY A 435 -7.85 -30.87 10.41
CA GLY A 435 -8.13 -32.26 10.76
C GLY A 435 -9.32 -32.86 10.01
N GLU A 436 -10.30 -32.05 9.63
CA GLU A 436 -11.53 -32.47 8.95
C GLU A 436 -11.35 -32.51 7.42
N LYS A 437 -10.37 -31.80 6.88
CA LYS A 437 -10.17 -31.58 5.44
C LYS A 437 -8.75 -31.92 4.94
N PRO A 438 -8.26 -33.16 5.14
CA PRO A 438 -6.86 -33.51 4.85
C PRO A 438 -6.49 -33.36 3.37
N GLN A 439 -7.43 -33.49 2.43
CA GLN A 439 -7.16 -33.30 1.01
C GLN A 439 -6.90 -31.80 0.68
N LEU A 440 -7.64 -30.88 1.30
CA LEU A 440 -7.39 -29.44 1.14
C LEU A 440 -6.08 -29.02 1.80
N VAL A 441 -5.68 -29.65 2.91
CA VAL A 441 -4.36 -29.43 3.51
C VAL A 441 -3.25 -29.88 2.56
N LYS A 442 -3.37 -31.04 1.92
CA LYS A 442 -2.41 -31.49 0.89
C LYS A 442 -2.32 -30.51 -0.29
N GLN A 443 -3.47 -30.04 -0.76
CA GLN A 443 -3.52 -29.02 -1.83
C GLN A 443 -2.82 -27.73 -1.40
N ALA A 444 -3.09 -27.23 -0.19
CA ALA A 444 -2.45 -26.03 0.36
C ALA A 444 -0.92 -26.17 0.44
N VAL A 445 -0.44 -27.32 0.95
CA VAL A 445 1.00 -27.60 1.02
C VAL A 445 1.63 -27.59 -0.37
N SER A 446 1.02 -28.28 -1.34
CA SER A 446 1.50 -28.29 -2.72
C SER A 446 1.55 -26.91 -3.36
N LEU A 447 0.54 -26.05 -3.10
CA LEU A 447 0.55 -24.66 -3.56
C LEU A 447 1.67 -23.84 -2.90
N MET A 448 1.84 -23.97 -1.56
CA MET A 448 2.91 -23.29 -0.83
C MET A 448 4.31 -23.66 -1.35
N GLU A 449 4.53 -24.94 -1.66
CA GLU A 449 5.81 -25.42 -2.22
C GLU A 449 6.03 -24.90 -3.65
N LYS A 450 5.01 -24.93 -4.51
CA LYS A 450 5.09 -24.45 -5.89
C LYS A 450 5.33 -22.93 -5.97
N MET A 451 4.76 -22.17 -5.05
CA MET A 451 4.83 -20.70 -5.05
C MET A 451 6.10 -20.17 -4.37
N HIS A 452 6.79 -20.97 -3.58
CA HIS A 452 8.08 -20.59 -2.99
C HIS A 452 9.22 -20.71 -3.99
N THR A 453 10.00 -19.67 -4.16
CA THR A 453 11.26 -19.68 -4.90
C THR A 453 12.40 -19.41 -3.91
N PRO A 454 13.35 -20.34 -3.72
CA PRO A 454 14.50 -20.11 -2.84
C PRO A 454 15.30 -18.88 -3.26
N ASP A 455 15.75 -18.11 -2.28
CA ASP A 455 16.59 -16.94 -2.49
C ASP A 455 17.73 -16.92 -1.46
N PRO A 456 19.00 -16.77 -1.89
CA PRO A 456 20.14 -16.80 -0.99
C PRO A 456 20.13 -15.69 0.07
N ASN A 457 19.46 -14.56 -0.20
CA ASN A 457 19.34 -13.45 0.71
C ASN A 457 18.24 -13.68 1.78
N TRP A 458 17.28 -14.54 1.50
CA TRP A 458 16.10 -14.77 2.34
C TRP A 458 16.06 -16.20 2.87
N LYS A 459 17.03 -16.54 3.70
CA LYS A 459 17.09 -17.87 4.35
C LYS A 459 16.14 -17.90 5.54
N VAL A 460 15.31 -18.94 5.61
CA VAL A 460 14.49 -19.20 6.81
C VAL A 460 15.43 -19.52 7.96
N ARG A 461 15.51 -18.61 8.92
CA ARG A 461 16.31 -18.83 10.13
C ARG A 461 15.60 -19.86 10.99
N GLY A 462 16.23 -21.02 11.22
CA GLY A 462 15.76 -21.96 12.24
C GLY A 462 15.62 -21.27 13.60
N LYS A 463 14.79 -21.82 14.50
CA LYS A 463 14.65 -21.26 15.86
C LYS A 463 16.07 -21.02 16.43
N ARG A 464 16.39 -19.77 16.79
CA ARG A 464 17.54 -19.53 17.66
C ARG A 464 17.32 -20.42 18.89
N LYS A 465 18.19 -21.41 19.09
CA LYS A 465 18.27 -22.10 20.37
C LYS A 465 18.45 -21.00 21.41
N LYS A 466 17.53 -20.94 22.37
CA LYS A 466 17.64 -20.04 23.53
C LYS A 466 18.83 -20.45 24.36
#